data_a571d3a282c7ebd15141f386fe1c398b
#
_entry.id   a571d3a282c7ebd15141f386fe1c398b
#
_cell.length_a   1.000
_cell.length_b   1.000
_cell.length_c   1.000
_cell.angle_alpha   90.00
_cell.angle_beta   90.00
_cell.angle_gamma   90.00
#
_symmetry.space_group_name_H-M   'P 1'
#
loop_
_entity.id
_entity.type
_entity.pdbx_description
1 polymer ?
#
loop_
_entity_poly.entity_id
_entity_poly.type
_entity_poly.pdbx_seq_one_letter_code
_entity_poly.pdbx_strand_id
1 'polypeptide(L)'
;MTHRLPDHITRRLRLPLIAAPMLNVSGVDLVVAACRNGVIGAFPTANARSTDELDQWLTDIQARLFAAPEEAAPCCPNLIMRSPRMADDLACLVRHKVELVITSVGSPAAAVPALHGIGCLVLADVATLAHARKAIAAGADGLVLLSAGAGGQTGWLNGMAFVRA
;
A
#
# COMPACT_ATOMS: atom_id res chain seq x y z
N MET A 1 9.29 -19.23 -9.46
CA MET A 1 9.34 -18.28 -8.32
C MET A 1 7.99 -18.31 -7.64
N THR A 2 7.92 -18.65 -6.37
CA THR A 2 6.68 -18.61 -5.60
C THR A 2 6.36 -17.15 -5.31
N HIS A 3 5.38 -16.59 -5.99
CA HIS A 3 4.87 -15.23 -5.76
C HIS A 3 4.08 -15.21 -4.44
N ARG A 4 4.76 -15.04 -3.33
CA ARG A 4 4.21 -14.96 -1.97
C ARG A 4 4.76 -13.72 -1.30
N LEU A 5 3.99 -13.12 -0.42
CA LEU A 5 4.53 -12.12 0.50
C LEU A 5 5.70 -12.74 1.30
N PRO A 6 6.77 -11.98 1.58
CA PRO A 6 7.90 -12.45 2.37
C PRO A 6 7.46 -12.98 3.75
N ASP A 7 8.20 -13.96 4.26
CA ASP A 7 7.87 -14.60 5.54
C ASP A 7 7.87 -13.63 6.72
N HIS A 8 8.72 -12.59 6.70
CA HIS A 8 8.73 -11.56 7.73
C HIS A 8 7.46 -10.70 7.78
N ILE A 9 6.69 -10.65 6.68
CA ILE A 9 5.36 -10.03 6.65
C ILE A 9 4.30 -11.06 7.02
N THR A 10 4.30 -12.23 6.36
CA THR A 10 3.22 -13.22 6.50
C THR A 10 3.07 -13.75 7.93
N ARG A 11 4.17 -13.92 8.67
CA ARG A 11 4.14 -14.38 10.07
C ARG A 11 3.46 -13.39 11.03
N ARG A 12 3.38 -12.11 10.65
CA ARG A 12 2.70 -11.05 11.42
C ARG A 12 1.22 -10.90 11.06
N LEU A 13 0.75 -11.64 10.05
CA LEU A 13 -0.63 -11.58 9.61
C LEU A 13 -1.46 -12.67 10.30
N ARG A 14 -2.49 -12.24 11.02
CA ARG A 14 -3.53 -13.14 11.53
C ARG A 14 -4.50 -13.55 10.42
N LEU A 15 -4.74 -12.64 9.47
CA LEU A 15 -5.56 -12.85 8.29
C LEU A 15 -4.87 -12.23 7.07
N PRO A 16 -4.95 -12.86 5.89
CA PRO A 16 -4.38 -12.32 4.65
C PRO A 16 -5.26 -11.18 4.10
N LEU A 17 -5.43 -10.11 4.88
CA LEU A 17 -6.28 -8.97 4.57
C LEU A 17 -5.52 -7.66 4.63
N ILE A 18 -5.95 -6.72 3.80
CA ILE A 18 -5.58 -5.31 3.87
C ILE A 18 -6.85 -4.53 4.22
N ALA A 19 -6.84 -3.80 5.33
CA ALA A 19 -7.84 -2.76 5.59
C ALA A 19 -7.63 -1.66 4.55
N ALA A 20 -8.55 -1.56 3.60
CA ALA A 20 -8.39 -0.75 2.39
C ALA A 20 -8.07 0.73 2.67
N PRO A 21 -7.26 1.39 1.82
CA PRO A 21 -7.03 2.83 1.93
C PRO A 21 -8.28 3.60 1.51
N MET A 22 -8.95 4.25 2.45
CA MET A 22 -10.18 5.01 2.21
C MET A 22 -9.95 6.51 2.43
N LEU A 23 -10.28 7.32 1.40
CA LEU A 23 -10.22 8.78 1.50
C LEU A 23 -11.10 9.29 2.66
N ASN A 24 -10.55 10.20 3.45
CA ASN A 24 -11.18 10.84 4.60
C ASN A 24 -11.65 9.90 5.73
N VAL A 25 -11.34 8.60 5.65
CA VAL A 25 -11.73 7.59 6.65
C VAL A 25 -10.50 6.94 7.29
N SER A 26 -9.56 6.43 6.47
CA SER A 26 -8.36 5.77 6.99
C SER A 26 -7.41 6.80 7.58
N GLY A 27 -7.40 6.91 8.90
CA GLY A 27 -6.48 7.71 9.70
C GLY A 27 -5.55 6.83 10.54
N VAL A 28 -4.69 7.46 11.33
CA VAL A 28 -3.69 6.80 12.19
C VAL A 28 -4.32 5.74 13.10
N ASP A 29 -5.43 6.06 13.77
CA ASP A 29 -6.08 5.13 14.72
C ASP A 29 -6.57 3.86 14.05
N LEU A 30 -7.22 3.97 12.89
CA LEU A 30 -7.69 2.82 12.13
C LEU A 30 -6.53 1.95 11.65
N VAL A 31 -5.47 2.57 11.14
CA VAL A 31 -4.27 1.87 10.66
C VAL A 31 -3.60 1.12 11.81
N VAL A 32 -3.39 1.77 12.95
CA VAL A 32 -2.78 1.14 14.13
C VAL A 32 -3.65 0.00 14.66
N ALA A 33 -4.98 0.20 14.73
CA ALA A 33 -5.90 -0.84 15.16
C ALA A 33 -5.85 -2.06 14.24
N ALA A 34 -5.84 -1.88 12.92
CA ALA A 34 -5.70 -2.97 11.95
C ALA A 34 -4.36 -3.71 12.15
N CYS A 35 -3.24 -2.98 12.15
CA CYS A 35 -1.91 -3.56 12.26
C CYS A 35 -1.73 -4.37 13.56
N ARG A 36 -2.19 -3.86 14.70
CA ARG A 36 -2.13 -4.56 16.00
C ARG A 36 -2.97 -5.83 16.04
N ASN A 37 -3.98 -5.94 15.19
CA ASN A 37 -4.82 -7.14 15.08
C ASN A 37 -4.38 -8.08 13.93
N GLY A 38 -3.17 -7.92 13.41
CA GLY A 38 -2.60 -8.79 12.38
C GLY A 38 -3.26 -8.63 11.00
N VAL A 39 -3.77 -7.43 10.70
CA VAL A 39 -4.31 -7.03 9.39
C VAL A 39 -3.49 -5.86 8.88
N ILE A 40 -3.07 -5.88 7.62
CA ILE A 40 -2.33 -4.76 7.02
C ILE A 40 -3.23 -3.52 7.04
N GLY A 41 -2.80 -2.46 7.71
CA GLY A 41 -3.54 -1.21 7.78
C GLY A 41 -3.11 -0.25 6.67
N ALA A 42 -4.02 0.08 5.73
CA ALA A 42 -3.69 0.99 4.64
C ALA A 42 -4.40 2.35 4.77
N PHE A 43 -3.75 3.40 4.27
CA PHE A 43 -4.30 4.75 4.21
C PHE A 43 -3.75 5.51 3.00
N PRO A 44 -4.55 6.39 2.36
CA PRO A 44 -4.05 7.28 1.32
C PRO A 44 -3.12 8.34 1.91
N THR A 45 -1.94 8.58 1.32
CA THR A 45 -1.07 9.70 1.74
C THR A 45 -1.80 11.04 1.60
N ALA A 46 -2.76 11.12 0.70
CA ALA A 46 -3.61 12.29 0.49
C ALA A 46 -4.53 12.62 1.67
N ASN A 47 -4.75 11.70 2.62
CA ASN A 47 -5.52 11.99 3.83
C ASN A 47 -4.77 12.93 4.79
N ALA A 48 -3.44 12.91 4.76
CA ALA A 48 -2.62 13.94 5.38
C ALA A 48 -2.65 15.20 4.49
N ARG A 49 -2.88 16.37 5.10
CA ARG A 49 -3.04 17.65 4.38
C ARG A 49 -1.74 18.16 3.77
N SER A 50 -0.60 17.76 4.34
CA SER A 50 0.74 18.12 3.90
C SER A 50 1.69 16.94 4.06
N THR A 51 2.89 17.06 3.47
CA THR A 51 3.95 16.06 3.67
C THR A 51 4.47 16.07 5.12
N ASP A 52 4.44 17.22 5.80
CA ASP A 52 4.79 17.31 7.23
C ASP A 52 3.77 16.56 8.11
N GLU A 53 2.48 16.68 7.81
CA GLU A 53 1.44 15.91 8.50
C GLU A 53 1.58 14.40 8.20
N LEU A 54 1.94 14.03 6.97
CA LEU A 54 2.24 12.63 6.63
C LEU A 54 3.43 12.09 7.44
N ASP A 55 4.48 12.88 7.60
CA ASP A 55 5.65 12.54 8.43
C ASP A 55 5.26 12.31 9.90
N GLN A 56 4.41 13.18 10.45
CA GLN A 56 3.86 13.02 11.79
C GLN A 56 3.00 11.75 11.92
N TRP A 57 2.14 11.47 10.96
CA TRP A 57 1.32 10.24 10.95
C TRP A 57 2.18 8.98 10.95
N LEU A 58 3.19 8.93 10.09
CA LEU A 58 4.09 7.78 10.01
C LEU A 58 4.90 7.61 11.31
N THR A 59 5.36 8.72 11.89
CA THR A 59 6.04 8.71 13.19
C THR A 59 5.14 8.15 14.29
N ASP A 60 3.88 8.61 14.39
CA ASP A 60 2.92 8.15 15.38
C ASP A 60 2.55 6.67 15.17
N ILE A 61 2.27 6.27 13.92
CA ILE A 61 2.00 4.87 13.59
C ILE A 61 3.18 3.98 14.03
N GLN A 62 4.40 4.33 13.65
CA GLN A 62 5.59 3.55 14.01
C GLN A 62 5.80 3.48 15.52
N ALA A 63 5.69 4.59 16.23
CA ALA A 63 5.82 4.63 17.68
C ALA A 63 4.78 3.73 18.37
N ARG A 64 3.53 3.77 17.90
CA ARG A 64 2.44 2.96 18.46
C ARG A 64 2.54 1.48 18.11
N LEU A 65 3.16 1.13 16.98
CA LEU A 65 3.42 -0.26 16.60
C LEU A 65 4.72 -0.81 17.22
N PHE A 66 5.66 0.05 17.61
CA PHE A 66 6.95 -0.34 18.17
C PHE A 66 6.84 -1.13 19.48
N ALA A 67 5.73 -1.01 20.20
CA ALA A 67 5.50 -1.77 21.44
C ALA A 67 5.44 -3.30 21.22
N ALA A 68 5.14 -3.76 19.99
CA ALA A 68 5.15 -5.16 19.58
C ALA A 68 5.51 -5.30 18.07
N PRO A 69 6.73 -4.91 17.66
CA PRO A 69 7.08 -4.77 16.23
C PRO A 69 7.10 -6.10 15.48
N GLU A 70 7.33 -7.21 16.18
CA GLU A 70 7.36 -8.54 15.57
C GLU A 70 5.96 -9.17 15.41
N GLU A 71 4.97 -8.61 16.07
CA GLU A 71 3.58 -9.12 16.09
C GLU A 71 2.64 -8.27 15.24
N ALA A 72 2.89 -6.95 15.14
CA ALA A 72 2.04 -6.07 14.38
C ALA A 72 2.24 -6.23 12.87
N ALA A 73 1.15 -6.35 12.11
CA ALA A 73 1.19 -6.30 10.65
C ALA A 73 1.75 -4.94 10.17
N PRO A 74 2.35 -4.86 8.97
CA PRO A 74 2.88 -3.59 8.45
C PRO A 74 1.78 -2.60 8.13
N CYS A 75 2.05 -1.31 8.27
CA CYS A 75 1.24 -0.28 7.64
C CYS A 75 1.54 -0.23 6.13
N CYS A 76 0.54 0.19 5.35
CA CYS A 76 0.61 0.22 3.89
C CYS A 76 0.06 1.55 3.36
N PRO A 77 0.88 2.61 3.27
CA PRO A 77 0.47 3.84 2.63
C PRO A 77 0.08 3.63 1.17
N ASN A 78 -0.97 4.34 0.72
CA ASN A 78 -1.34 4.39 -0.69
C ASN A 78 -0.86 5.71 -1.29
N LEU A 79 0.10 5.61 -2.23
CA LEU A 79 0.70 6.72 -2.94
C LEU A 79 -0.03 6.98 -4.26
N ILE A 80 -0.65 8.15 -4.39
CA ILE A 80 -1.35 8.55 -5.62
C ILE A 80 -0.32 9.10 -6.62
N MET A 81 -0.03 8.34 -7.68
CA MET A 81 1.04 8.64 -8.64
C MET A 81 0.87 9.95 -9.42
N ARG A 82 -0.36 10.45 -9.54
CA ARG A 82 -0.66 11.74 -10.20
C ARG A 82 -0.85 12.89 -9.20
N SER A 83 -0.57 12.66 -7.92
CA SER A 83 -0.62 13.74 -6.91
C SER A 83 0.47 14.77 -7.19
N PRO A 84 0.18 16.08 -7.06
CA PRO A 84 1.22 17.12 -7.09
C PRO A 84 2.31 16.92 -6.03
N ARG A 85 1.97 16.28 -4.90
CA ARG A 85 2.90 15.98 -3.80
C ARG A 85 3.59 14.62 -3.92
N MET A 86 3.40 13.89 -5.02
CA MET A 86 3.88 12.51 -5.16
C MET A 86 5.37 12.36 -4.83
N ALA A 87 6.20 13.26 -5.30
CA ALA A 87 7.64 13.19 -5.07
C ALA A 87 8.01 13.42 -3.59
N ASP A 88 7.37 14.39 -2.92
CA ASP A 88 7.60 14.70 -1.52
C ASP A 88 7.05 13.60 -0.61
N ASP A 89 5.84 13.10 -0.90
CA ASP A 89 5.24 11.99 -0.19
C ASP A 89 6.11 10.73 -0.34
N LEU A 90 6.60 10.42 -1.55
CA LEU A 90 7.53 9.30 -1.79
C LEU A 90 8.81 9.43 -0.95
N ALA A 91 9.42 10.61 -0.95
CA ALA A 91 10.61 10.86 -0.15
C ALA A 91 10.34 10.66 1.36
N CYS A 92 9.16 11.06 1.82
CA CYS A 92 8.71 10.82 3.19
C CYS A 92 8.60 9.31 3.49
N LEU A 93 7.93 8.53 2.62
CA LEU A 93 7.82 7.07 2.78
C LEU A 93 9.18 6.38 2.82
N VAL A 94 10.12 6.82 1.98
CA VAL A 94 11.48 6.29 1.95
C VAL A 94 12.23 6.60 3.27
N ARG A 95 12.13 7.81 3.81
CA ARG A 95 12.73 8.16 5.12
C ARG A 95 12.21 7.28 6.25
N HIS A 96 10.92 6.99 6.25
CA HIS A 96 10.27 6.13 7.25
C HIS A 96 10.49 4.63 7.01
N LYS A 97 11.18 4.24 5.93
CA LYS A 97 11.46 2.84 5.58
C LYS A 97 10.21 1.97 5.64
N VAL A 98 9.13 2.43 5.02
CA VAL A 98 7.88 1.65 4.97
C VAL A 98 8.10 0.31 4.26
N GLU A 99 7.45 -0.74 4.76
CA GLU A 99 7.66 -2.10 4.24
C GLU A 99 6.79 -2.43 3.03
N LEU A 100 5.66 -1.74 2.89
CA LEU A 100 4.65 -2.02 1.88
C LEU A 100 3.99 -0.72 1.43
N VAL A 101 3.81 -0.55 0.14
CA VAL A 101 3.13 0.61 -0.48
C VAL A 101 2.16 0.13 -1.55
N ILE A 102 0.96 0.70 -1.57
CA ILE A 102 0.07 0.62 -2.72
C ILE A 102 0.29 1.86 -3.58
N THR A 103 0.49 1.69 -4.88
CA THR A 103 0.49 2.80 -5.84
C THR A 103 -0.83 2.84 -6.59
N SER A 104 -1.42 4.00 -6.73
CA SER A 104 -2.71 4.17 -7.42
C SER A 104 -2.71 5.36 -8.39
N VAL A 105 -3.70 5.40 -9.27
CA VAL A 105 -3.93 6.52 -10.21
C VAL A 105 -2.69 6.83 -11.06
N GLY A 106 -2.03 5.81 -11.59
CA GLY A 106 -0.87 5.99 -12.48
C GLY A 106 0.06 4.79 -12.51
N SER A 107 1.15 4.90 -13.27
CA SER A 107 2.19 3.86 -13.33
C SER A 107 3.07 3.92 -12.08
N PRO A 108 3.44 2.79 -11.46
CA PRO A 108 4.35 2.75 -10.33
C PRO A 108 5.81 3.05 -10.70
N ALA A 109 6.14 3.14 -12.00
CA ALA A 109 7.52 3.19 -12.50
C ALA A 109 8.40 4.26 -11.82
N ALA A 110 7.84 5.43 -11.50
CA ALA A 110 8.59 6.51 -10.86
C ALA A 110 8.89 6.25 -9.37
N ALA A 111 8.09 5.41 -8.70
CA ALA A 111 8.26 5.13 -7.27
C ALA A 111 9.05 3.85 -6.99
N VAL A 112 8.94 2.84 -7.86
CA VAL A 112 9.54 1.50 -7.68
C VAL A 112 11.03 1.55 -7.34
N PRO A 113 11.91 2.26 -8.05
CA PRO A 113 13.34 2.22 -7.74
C PRO A 113 13.67 2.71 -6.34
N ALA A 114 13.02 3.80 -5.88
CA ALA A 114 13.24 4.38 -4.56
C ALA A 114 12.71 3.47 -3.44
N LEU A 115 11.54 2.87 -3.64
CA LEU A 115 10.93 1.96 -2.67
C LEU A 115 11.68 0.64 -2.58
N HIS A 116 12.07 0.05 -3.71
CA HIS A 116 12.93 -1.15 -3.72
C HIS A 116 14.29 -0.89 -3.06
N GLY A 117 14.84 0.32 -3.19
CA GLY A 117 16.09 0.71 -2.55
C GLY A 117 16.07 0.62 -1.02
N ILE A 118 14.90 0.62 -0.41
CA ILE A 118 14.69 0.43 1.05
C ILE A 118 14.11 -0.94 1.41
N GLY A 119 13.96 -1.85 0.43
CA GLY A 119 13.36 -3.17 0.63
C GLY A 119 11.82 -3.17 0.74
N CYS A 120 11.17 -2.07 0.36
CA CYS A 120 9.71 -1.94 0.36
C CYS A 120 9.09 -2.71 -0.81
N LEU A 121 8.00 -3.43 -0.56
CA LEU A 121 7.18 -4.06 -1.60
C LEU A 121 6.18 -3.06 -2.18
N VAL A 122 6.03 -3.10 -3.49
CA VAL A 122 5.13 -2.21 -4.23
C VAL A 122 3.97 -3.01 -4.82
N LEU A 123 2.77 -2.73 -4.35
CA LEU A 123 1.52 -3.19 -4.95
C LEU A 123 0.98 -2.10 -5.87
N ALA A 124 0.44 -2.46 -7.02
CA ALA A 124 -0.13 -1.49 -7.94
C ALA A 124 -1.63 -1.72 -8.16
N ASP A 125 -2.44 -0.67 -8.02
CA ASP A 125 -3.86 -0.69 -8.38
C ASP A 125 -4.01 -0.81 -9.88
N VAL A 126 -4.78 -1.81 -10.34
CA VAL A 126 -5.01 -2.07 -11.74
C VAL A 126 -6.49 -2.40 -12.00
N ALA A 127 -7.07 -1.74 -13.01
CA ALA A 127 -8.47 -1.94 -13.41
C ALA A 127 -8.62 -2.75 -14.71
N THR A 128 -7.53 -2.99 -15.42
CA THR A 128 -7.51 -3.72 -16.70
C THR A 128 -6.26 -4.58 -16.82
N LEU A 129 -6.31 -5.59 -17.70
CA LEU A 129 -5.13 -6.41 -18.04
C LEU A 129 -3.99 -5.57 -18.64
N ALA A 130 -4.30 -4.52 -19.38
CA ALA A 130 -3.30 -3.61 -19.92
C ALA A 130 -2.59 -2.84 -18.80
N HIS A 131 -3.32 -2.41 -17.76
CA HIS A 131 -2.74 -1.79 -16.57
C HIS A 131 -1.87 -2.80 -15.79
N ALA A 132 -2.35 -4.04 -15.63
CA ALA A 132 -1.60 -5.10 -14.94
C ALA A 132 -0.25 -5.36 -15.62
N ARG A 133 -0.24 -5.55 -16.96
CA ARG A 133 1.00 -5.74 -17.72
C ARG A 133 1.97 -4.57 -17.59
N LYS A 134 1.48 -3.33 -17.60
CA LYS A 134 2.32 -2.14 -17.42
C LYS A 134 2.87 -2.05 -16.00
N ALA A 135 2.09 -2.39 -14.99
CA ALA A 135 2.55 -2.41 -13.60
C ALA A 135 3.65 -3.46 -13.37
N ILE A 136 3.46 -4.67 -13.90
CA ILE A 136 4.46 -5.75 -13.85
C ILE A 136 5.75 -5.32 -14.58
N ALA A 137 5.63 -4.75 -15.78
CA ALA A 137 6.79 -4.27 -16.54
C ALA A 137 7.52 -3.12 -15.83
N ALA A 138 6.82 -2.35 -14.98
CA ALA A 138 7.40 -1.29 -14.16
C ALA A 138 8.04 -1.82 -12.86
N GLY A 139 7.96 -3.12 -12.58
CA GLY A 139 8.58 -3.76 -11.42
C GLY A 139 7.69 -3.82 -10.17
N ALA A 140 6.37 -3.71 -10.29
CA ALA A 140 5.48 -3.93 -9.15
C ALA A 140 5.60 -5.39 -8.67
N ASP A 141 5.64 -5.58 -7.34
CA ASP A 141 5.78 -6.89 -6.69
C ASP A 141 4.43 -7.63 -6.61
N GLY A 142 3.33 -6.88 -6.67
CA GLY A 142 1.98 -7.42 -6.64
C GLY A 142 0.97 -6.45 -7.23
N LEU A 143 -0.27 -6.93 -7.41
CA LEU A 143 -1.36 -6.18 -8.01
C LEU A 143 -2.56 -6.13 -7.06
N VAL A 144 -3.19 -4.97 -6.97
CA VAL A 144 -4.51 -4.79 -6.38
C VAL A 144 -5.52 -4.72 -7.52
N LEU A 145 -6.34 -5.77 -7.65
CA LEU A 145 -7.28 -5.89 -8.76
C LEU A 145 -8.57 -5.13 -8.46
N LEU A 146 -8.75 -4.00 -9.09
CA LEU A 146 -9.98 -3.20 -9.03
C LEU A 146 -11.05 -3.92 -9.88
N SER A 147 -11.84 -4.79 -9.23
CA SER A 147 -12.82 -5.63 -9.90
C SER A 147 -14.23 -5.04 -9.87
N ALA A 148 -15.13 -5.56 -10.69
CA ALA A 148 -16.54 -5.22 -10.63
C ALA A 148 -17.13 -5.55 -9.26
N GLY A 149 -17.87 -4.60 -8.69
CA GLY A 149 -18.44 -4.71 -7.34
C GLY A 149 -17.52 -4.29 -6.20
N ALA A 150 -16.26 -3.90 -6.50
CA ALA A 150 -15.40 -3.33 -5.48
C ALA A 150 -15.91 -1.96 -5.00
N GLY A 151 -15.64 -1.62 -3.73
CA GLY A 151 -15.87 -0.27 -3.23
C GLY A 151 -14.82 0.71 -3.74
N GLY A 152 -15.13 2.00 -3.78
CA GLY A 152 -14.22 3.04 -4.26
C GLY A 152 -13.97 2.96 -5.76
N GLN A 153 -12.71 2.99 -6.17
CA GLN A 153 -12.34 2.78 -7.57
C GLN A 153 -12.57 1.33 -7.97
N THR A 154 -13.24 1.12 -9.09
CA THR A 154 -13.64 -0.20 -9.56
C THR A 154 -13.33 -0.38 -11.05
N GLY A 155 -13.28 -1.64 -11.50
CA GLY A 155 -13.14 -2.03 -12.89
C GLY A 155 -14.34 -2.83 -13.40
N TRP A 156 -14.31 -3.22 -14.65
CA TRP A 156 -15.38 -3.96 -15.32
C TRP A 156 -15.29 -5.47 -15.16
N LEU A 157 -14.09 -5.99 -14.89
CA LEU A 157 -13.85 -7.42 -14.82
C LEU A 157 -14.34 -7.98 -13.49
N ASN A 158 -15.03 -9.12 -13.55
CA ASN A 158 -15.28 -9.93 -12.37
C ASN A 158 -13.96 -10.37 -11.74
N GLY A 159 -13.85 -10.34 -10.39
CA GLY A 159 -12.61 -10.64 -9.69
C GLY A 159 -12.01 -11.99 -10.03
N MET A 160 -12.83 -13.06 -10.13
CA MET A 160 -12.36 -14.40 -10.48
C MET A 160 -11.82 -14.47 -11.91
N ALA A 161 -12.49 -13.80 -12.87
CA ALA A 161 -12.03 -13.70 -14.25
C ALA A 161 -10.73 -12.90 -14.33
N PHE A 162 -10.61 -11.84 -13.55
CA PHE A 162 -9.41 -11.00 -13.54
C PHE A 162 -8.17 -11.73 -13.01
N VAL A 163 -8.34 -12.52 -11.95
CA VAL A 163 -7.24 -13.33 -11.38
C VAL A 163 -6.75 -14.39 -12.36
N ARG A 164 -7.65 -14.95 -13.20
CA ARG A 164 -7.29 -16.01 -14.15
C ARG A 164 -6.66 -15.51 -15.45
N ALA A 165 -6.82 -14.25 -15.78
CA ALA A 165 -6.37 -13.67 -17.04
C ALA A 165 -4.92 -13.21 -17.01
#